data_b80ceafb651672e56dff1a94d0d3f32a
#
_entry.id   b80ceafb651672e56dff1a94d0d3f32a
#
_cell.length_a   1.000
_cell.length_b   1.000
_cell.length_c   1.000
_cell.angle_alpha   90.00
_cell.angle_beta   90.00
_cell.angle_gamma   90.00
#
_symmetry.space_group_name_H-M   'P 1'
#
loop_
_entity.id
_entity.type
_entity.pdbx_description
1 polymer ?
#
loop_
_entity_poly.entity_id
_entity_poly.type
_entity_poly.pdbx_seq_one_letter_code
_entity_poly.pdbx_strand_id
1 'polypeptide(L)'
;MGKELADFLLQQCKQRGSSVRSLSINAGLSPGTVHNIIKRTYQPTLFSLNRLADYLGVKRQYLWQLAGLLEDMDYDAKTTFGDPRLKFHFAQADKLPETARNLIINIVEAIITYIEIVE
;
A
#
# COMPACT_ATOMS: atom_id res chain seq x y z
N MET A 1 -8.02 13.09 -3.06
CA MET A 1 -7.46 11.75 -2.93
C MET A 1 -7.46 11.22 -1.53
N GLY A 2 -6.97 11.90 -0.53
CA GLY A 2 -7.05 11.41 0.86
C GLY A 2 -8.46 11.28 1.43
N LYS A 3 -9.45 11.89 0.80
CA LYS A 3 -10.82 11.83 1.27
C LYS A 3 -11.42 10.44 1.22
N GLU A 4 -11.12 9.67 0.18
CA GLU A 4 -11.66 8.32 0.03
C GLU A 4 -11.17 7.41 1.17
N LEU A 5 -9.91 7.50 1.51
CA LEU A 5 -9.35 6.73 2.61
C LEU A 5 -9.95 7.18 3.94
N ALA A 6 -10.07 8.49 4.16
CA ALA A 6 -10.66 9.03 5.38
C ALA A 6 -12.09 8.55 5.55
N ASP A 7 -12.89 8.62 4.49
CA ASP A 7 -14.28 8.19 4.52
C ASP A 7 -14.40 6.68 4.83
N PHE A 8 -13.54 5.88 4.22
CA PHE A 8 -13.51 4.45 4.47
C PHE A 8 -13.19 4.14 5.93
N LEU A 9 -12.16 4.78 6.48
CA LEU A 9 -11.77 4.56 7.87
C LEU A 9 -12.84 5.00 8.86
N LEU A 10 -13.49 6.13 8.60
CA LEU A 10 -14.60 6.58 9.44
C LEU A 10 -15.77 5.61 9.39
N GLN A 11 -16.07 5.08 8.22
CA GLN A 11 -17.13 4.10 8.04
C GLN A 11 -16.81 2.82 8.81
N GLN A 12 -15.57 2.36 8.78
CA GLN A 12 -15.14 1.18 9.52
C GLN A 12 -15.29 1.39 11.02
N CYS A 13 -14.93 2.56 11.54
CA CYS A 13 -15.12 2.89 12.94
C CYS A 13 -16.60 2.84 13.31
N LYS A 14 -17.46 3.39 12.47
CA LYS A 14 -18.89 3.41 12.72
C LYS A 14 -19.48 2.00 12.75
N GLN A 15 -19.10 1.17 11.78
CA GLN A 15 -19.59 -0.21 11.69
C GLN A 15 -19.13 -1.06 12.87
N ARG A 16 -17.94 -0.82 13.38
CA ARG A 16 -17.38 -1.58 14.49
C ARG A 16 -17.71 -1.00 15.86
N GLY A 17 -18.35 0.16 15.90
CA GLY A 17 -18.64 0.84 17.16
C GLY A 17 -17.38 1.25 17.89
N SER A 18 -16.30 1.56 17.18
CA SER A 18 -15.04 1.91 17.79
C SER A 18 -14.64 3.34 17.44
N SER A 19 -13.80 3.94 18.30
CA SER A 19 -13.28 5.27 18.05
C SER A 19 -12.10 5.21 17.09
N VAL A 20 -11.75 6.35 16.51
CA VAL A 20 -10.56 6.49 15.66
C VAL A 20 -9.31 6.10 16.45
N ARG A 21 -9.23 6.50 17.70
CA ARG A 21 -8.10 6.14 18.57
C ARG A 21 -8.01 4.63 18.78
N SER A 22 -9.13 3.99 19.08
CA SER A 22 -9.17 2.54 19.27
C SER A 22 -8.77 1.79 18.01
N LEU A 23 -9.20 2.29 16.84
CA LEU A 23 -8.80 1.68 15.58
C LEU A 23 -7.29 1.71 15.41
N SER A 24 -6.64 2.84 15.70
CA SER A 24 -5.19 2.96 15.64
C SER A 24 -4.51 1.94 16.56
N ILE A 25 -4.91 1.89 17.81
CA ILE A 25 -4.30 1.02 18.81
C ILE A 25 -4.49 -0.46 18.43
N ASN A 26 -5.69 -0.83 18.03
CA ASN A 26 -6.00 -2.21 17.69
C ASN A 26 -5.27 -2.68 16.44
N ALA A 27 -4.95 -1.77 15.54
CA ALA A 27 -4.16 -2.08 14.36
C ALA A 27 -2.65 -2.12 14.64
N GLY A 28 -2.24 -1.87 15.88
CA GLY A 28 -0.83 -1.87 16.26
C GLY A 28 -0.10 -0.58 15.90
N LEU A 29 -0.83 0.53 15.84
CA LEU A 29 -0.29 1.83 15.48
C LEU A 29 -0.32 2.77 16.68
N SER A 30 0.36 3.91 16.55
CA SER A 30 0.30 4.96 17.56
C SER A 30 -1.14 5.49 17.66
N PRO A 31 -1.59 5.90 18.88
CA PRO A 31 -3.00 6.29 19.07
C PRO A 31 -3.51 7.38 18.15
N GLY A 32 -2.66 8.29 17.69
CA GLY A 32 -3.07 9.38 16.83
C GLY A 32 -2.96 9.11 15.33
N THR A 33 -2.51 7.92 14.91
CA THR A 33 -2.20 7.64 13.51
C THR A 33 -3.42 7.78 12.61
N VAL A 34 -4.53 7.13 12.94
CA VAL A 34 -5.72 7.18 12.09
C VAL A 34 -6.32 8.58 12.09
N HIS A 35 -6.31 9.25 13.23
CA HIS A 35 -6.78 10.64 13.32
C HIS A 35 -6.00 11.54 12.35
N ASN A 36 -4.68 11.41 12.33
CA ASN A 36 -3.83 12.21 11.46
C ASN A 36 -4.04 11.87 9.98
N ILE A 37 -4.29 10.61 9.66
CA ILE A 37 -4.62 10.20 8.30
C ILE A 37 -5.95 10.84 7.86
N ILE A 38 -6.96 10.81 8.71
CA ILE A 38 -8.27 11.37 8.40
C ILE A 38 -8.18 12.87 8.21
N LYS A 39 -7.41 13.55 9.05
CA LYS A 39 -7.21 15.00 8.95
C LYS A 39 -6.21 15.38 7.87
N ARG A 40 -5.56 14.41 7.27
CA ARG A 40 -4.58 14.62 6.19
C ARG A 40 -3.44 15.54 6.61
N THR A 41 -3.02 15.42 7.88
CA THR A 41 -1.88 16.20 8.38
C THR A 41 -0.55 15.66 7.87
N TYR A 42 -0.52 14.38 7.46
CA TYR A 42 0.65 13.81 6.82
C TYR A 42 0.22 12.66 5.89
N GLN A 43 1.12 12.30 4.98
CA GLN A 43 0.90 11.20 4.07
C GLN A 43 0.98 9.87 4.83
N PRO A 44 0.00 8.97 4.71
CA PRO A 44 0.09 7.67 5.38
C PRO A 44 1.24 6.84 4.82
N THR A 45 1.93 6.13 5.72
CA THR A 45 3.01 5.24 5.31
C THR A 45 2.45 3.89 4.87
N LEU A 46 3.22 3.19 4.05
CA LEU A 46 2.85 1.84 3.64
C LEU A 46 2.70 0.92 4.84
N PHE A 47 3.57 1.08 5.85
CA PHE A 47 3.48 0.30 7.08
C PHE A 47 2.13 0.51 7.77
N SER A 48 1.69 1.76 7.92
CA SER A 48 0.41 2.08 8.56
C SER A 48 -0.76 1.51 7.77
N LEU A 49 -0.74 1.65 6.45
CA LEU A 49 -1.79 1.13 5.59
C LEU A 49 -1.89 -0.40 5.67
N ASN A 50 -0.74 -1.08 5.69
CA ASN A 50 -0.71 -2.54 5.80
C ASN A 50 -1.27 -3.03 7.13
N ARG A 51 -0.91 -2.35 8.24
CA ARG A 51 -1.43 -2.68 9.55
C ARG A 51 -2.95 -2.50 9.63
N LEU A 52 -3.44 -1.40 9.08
CA LEU A 52 -4.88 -1.15 9.03
C LEU A 52 -5.60 -2.19 8.18
N ALA A 53 -5.06 -2.51 7.01
CA ALA A 53 -5.67 -3.51 6.13
C ALA A 53 -5.73 -4.87 6.81
N ASP A 54 -4.65 -5.29 7.45
CA ASP A 54 -4.60 -6.58 8.14
C ASP A 54 -5.63 -6.64 9.28
N TYR A 55 -5.73 -5.58 10.08
CA TYR A 55 -6.69 -5.53 11.17
C TYR A 55 -8.13 -5.52 10.67
N LEU A 56 -8.40 -4.74 9.61
CA LEU A 56 -9.74 -4.61 9.06
C LEU A 56 -10.16 -5.81 8.21
N GLY A 57 -9.22 -6.70 7.87
CA GLY A 57 -9.52 -7.86 7.07
C GLY A 57 -9.75 -7.55 5.60
N VAL A 58 -9.19 -6.46 5.11
CA VAL A 58 -9.28 -6.08 3.69
C VAL A 58 -7.91 -6.26 3.04
N LYS A 59 -7.89 -6.28 1.72
CA LYS A 59 -6.64 -6.41 0.98
C LYS A 59 -5.79 -5.15 1.17
N ARG A 60 -4.48 -5.33 1.32
CA ARG A 60 -3.57 -4.19 1.48
C ARG A 60 -3.64 -3.26 0.28
N GLN A 61 -3.73 -3.82 -0.93
CA GLN A 61 -3.83 -3.04 -2.17
C GLN A 61 -5.06 -2.14 -2.18
N TYR A 62 -6.14 -2.56 -1.55
CA TYR A 62 -7.35 -1.74 -1.47
C TYR A 62 -7.06 -0.42 -0.74
N LEU A 63 -6.37 -0.49 0.40
CA LEU A 63 -5.99 0.72 1.12
C LEU A 63 -4.94 1.53 0.37
N TRP A 64 -4.01 0.87 -0.32
CA TRP A 64 -3.03 1.58 -1.15
C TRP A 64 -3.74 2.38 -2.23
N GLN A 65 -4.74 1.78 -2.87
CA GLN A 65 -5.53 2.45 -3.89
C GLN A 65 -6.29 3.65 -3.33
N LEU A 66 -6.95 3.49 -2.17
CA LEU A 66 -7.66 4.58 -1.54
C LEU A 66 -6.74 5.73 -1.15
N ALA A 67 -5.51 5.42 -0.80
CA ALA A 67 -4.50 6.43 -0.45
C ALA A 67 -3.86 7.08 -1.69
N GLY A 68 -4.20 6.62 -2.89
CA GLY A 68 -3.65 7.15 -4.12
C GLY A 68 -2.29 6.59 -4.50
N LEU A 69 -1.80 5.59 -3.79
CA LEU A 69 -0.46 5.04 -4.04
C LEU A 69 -0.40 4.20 -5.31
N LEU A 70 -1.52 3.65 -5.77
CA LEU A 70 -1.57 2.80 -6.94
C LEU A 70 -1.94 3.53 -8.23
N GLU A 71 -2.25 4.81 -8.16
CA GLU A 71 -2.64 5.56 -9.35
C GLU A 71 -1.55 5.55 -10.41
N ASP A 72 -0.33 5.84 -10.01
CA ASP A 72 0.81 5.81 -10.91
C ASP A 72 1.12 4.39 -11.39
N MET A 73 0.94 3.41 -10.52
CA MET A 73 1.22 2.01 -10.84
C MET A 73 0.19 1.45 -11.81
N ASP A 74 -1.09 1.77 -11.63
CA ASP A 74 -2.15 1.34 -12.53
C ASP A 74 -1.95 1.87 -13.94
N TYR A 75 -1.54 3.11 -14.03
CA TYR A 75 -1.29 3.75 -15.30
C TYR A 75 -0.20 3.02 -16.06
N ASP A 76 0.86 2.64 -15.37
CA ASP A 76 2.03 2.03 -15.98
C ASP A 76 1.89 0.52 -16.18
N ALA A 77 0.93 -0.11 -15.52
CA ALA A 77 0.70 -1.55 -15.66
C ALA A 77 0.26 -1.94 -17.08
N LYS A 78 -0.24 -0.99 -17.86
CA LYS A 78 -0.68 -1.23 -19.22
C LYS A 78 0.47 -1.24 -20.24
N THR A 79 1.62 -0.72 -19.87
CA THR A 79 2.78 -0.63 -20.74
C THR A 79 3.98 -1.24 -20.03
N THR A 80 4.59 -2.25 -20.64
CA THR A 80 5.77 -2.89 -20.08
C THR A 80 6.87 -1.84 -19.92
N PHE A 81 7.30 -1.61 -18.68
CA PHE A 81 8.36 -0.64 -18.38
C PHE A 81 8.05 0.78 -18.86
N GLY A 82 6.78 1.17 -18.84
CA GLY A 82 6.39 2.54 -19.13
C GLY A 82 6.87 3.55 -18.10
N ASP A 83 7.04 3.12 -16.85
CA ASP A 83 7.49 4.00 -15.78
C ASP A 83 9.02 4.18 -15.86
N PRO A 84 9.53 5.42 -16.03
CA PRO A 84 10.98 5.65 -16.07
C PRO A 84 11.70 5.19 -14.80
N ARG A 85 11.03 5.22 -13.66
CA ARG A 85 11.63 4.77 -12.39
C ARG A 85 11.88 3.27 -12.40
N LEU A 86 10.93 2.49 -12.92
CA LEU A 86 11.12 1.05 -13.06
C LEU A 86 12.23 0.74 -14.05
N LYS A 87 12.24 1.43 -15.20
CA LYS A 87 13.31 1.26 -16.17
C LYS A 87 14.67 1.53 -15.57
N PHE A 88 14.79 2.62 -14.81
CA PHE A 88 16.06 2.99 -14.21
C PHE A 88 16.52 1.92 -13.20
N HIS A 89 15.64 1.49 -12.33
CA HIS A 89 15.99 0.52 -11.30
C HIS A 89 16.30 -0.85 -11.89
N PHE A 90 15.56 -1.30 -12.88
CA PHE A 90 15.87 -2.56 -13.54
C PHE A 90 17.18 -2.48 -14.31
N ALA A 91 17.51 -1.35 -14.91
CA ALA A 91 18.81 -1.16 -15.57
C ALA A 91 19.96 -1.23 -14.55
N GLN A 92 19.77 -0.68 -13.35
CA GLN A 92 20.74 -0.80 -12.28
C GLN A 92 20.86 -2.23 -11.77
N ALA A 93 19.74 -2.91 -11.62
CA ALA A 93 19.71 -4.30 -11.17
C ALA A 93 20.42 -5.24 -12.14
N ASP A 94 20.34 -4.94 -13.44
CA ASP A 94 20.97 -5.76 -14.47
C ASP A 94 22.50 -5.78 -14.37
N LYS A 95 23.07 -4.77 -13.70
CA LYS A 95 24.53 -4.69 -13.49
C LYS A 95 24.99 -5.46 -12.28
N LEU A 96 24.08 -6.02 -11.49
CA LEU A 96 24.42 -6.76 -10.29
C LEU A 96 24.88 -8.18 -10.59
N PRO A 97 25.60 -8.83 -9.65
CA PRO A 97 25.96 -10.25 -9.81
C PRO A 97 24.73 -11.13 -10.04
N GLU A 98 24.93 -12.27 -10.69
CA GLU A 98 23.84 -13.17 -11.03
C GLU A 98 22.99 -13.59 -9.84
N THR A 99 23.61 -13.87 -8.70
CA THR A 99 22.87 -14.26 -7.50
C THR A 99 21.92 -13.17 -7.03
N ALA A 100 22.38 -11.91 -7.05
CA ALA A 100 21.55 -10.78 -6.67
C ALA A 100 20.44 -10.54 -7.69
N ARG A 101 20.74 -10.67 -8.98
CA ARG A 101 19.72 -10.55 -10.03
C ARG A 101 18.64 -11.62 -9.89
N ASN A 102 19.02 -12.85 -9.62
CA ASN A 102 18.07 -13.93 -9.42
C ASN A 102 17.16 -13.69 -8.22
N LEU A 103 17.71 -13.13 -7.13
CA LEU A 103 16.91 -12.78 -5.97
C LEU A 103 15.87 -11.72 -6.30
N ILE A 104 16.28 -10.69 -7.04
CA ILE A 104 15.38 -9.61 -7.47
C ILE A 104 14.28 -10.18 -8.37
N ILE A 105 14.62 -11.03 -9.33
CA ILE A 105 13.67 -11.66 -10.23
C ILE A 105 12.65 -12.47 -9.43
N ASN A 106 13.11 -13.26 -8.46
CA ASN A 106 12.22 -14.07 -7.64
C ASN A 106 11.26 -13.20 -6.84
N ILE A 107 11.72 -12.08 -6.29
CA ILE A 107 10.88 -11.16 -5.54
C ILE A 107 9.84 -10.54 -6.45
N VAL A 108 10.24 -10.07 -7.64
CA VAL A 108 9.31 -9.46 -8.59
C VAL A 108 8.26 -10.48 -9.05
N GLU A 109 8.67 -11.70 -9.36
CA GLU A 109 7.75 -12.77 -9.75
C GLU A 109 6.75 -13.09 -8.63
N ALA A 110 7.22 -13.13 -7.39
CA ALA A 110 6.35 -13.39 -6.24
C ALA A 110 5.32 -12.29 -6.07
N ILE A 111 5.71 -11.03 -6.24
CA ILE A 111 4.80 -9.88 -6.14
C ILE A 111 3.75 -9.94 -7.24
N ILE A 112 4.16 -10.21 -8.47
CA ILE A 112 3.24 -10.29 -9.62
C ILE A 112 2.25 -11.44 -9.41
N THR A 113 2.73 -12.60 -9.01
CA THR A 113 1.88 -13.76 -8.73
C THR A 113 0.88 -13.46 -7.64
N TYR A 114 1.33 -12.80 -6.56
CA TYR A 114 0.46 -12.44 -5.46
C TYR A 114 -0.67 -11.51 -5.94
N ILE A 115 -0.35 -10.50 -6.74
CA ILE A 115 -1.34 -9.56 -7.25
C ILE A 115 -2.35 -10.27 -8.16
N GLU A 116 -1.89 -11.18 -9.02
CA GLU A 116 -2.77 -11.94 -9.91
C GLU A 116 -3.74 -12.83 -9.12
N ILE A 117 -3.27 -13.42 -8.02
CA ILE A 117 -4.12 -14.29 -7.20
C ILE A 117 -5.19 -13.51 -6.44
N VAL A 118 -4.87 -12.32 -5.94
CA VAL A 118 -5.80 -11.56 -5.09
C VAL A 118 -6.71 -10.62 -5.87
N GLU A 119 -6.47 -10.43 -7.14
CA GLU A 119 -7.39 -9.73 -8.00
C GLU A 119 -8.46 -10.72 -8.47
#